data_45dd651602a2704460badf0ca567e17b
#
_entry.id   45dd651602a2704460badf0ca567e17b
#
_cell.length_a   1.000
_cell.length_b   1.000
_cell.length_c   1.000
_cell.angle_alpha   90.00
_cell.angle_beta   90.00
_cell.angle_gamma   90.00
#
_symmetry.space_group_name_H-M   'P 1'
#
loop_
_entity.id
_entity.type
_entity.pdbx_description
1 polymer ?
#
loop_
_entity_poly.entity_id
_entity_poly.type
_entity_poly.pdbx_seq_one_letter_code
_entity_poly.pdbx_strand_id
1 'polypeptide(L)'
;RRDNFRDPKVYPDAASAIARFRTVPAQDHYEPFIMADVAARSLRTCEGGVTWKFDPGIFIPERAAADDLLPRITCRIALFRAQHGLVTVDIGAYMYEQLGRVAPVVEIPLAGHHVMLDQPLLLVTALRTILADWEHSVPFLRS
;
A
#
# COMPACT_ATOMS: atom_id res chain seq x y z
N ARG A 1 2.96 6.89 20.09
CA ARG A 1 2.75 5.79 19.10
C ARG A 1 3.94 5.58 18.15
N ARG A 2 4.84 6.57 17.96
CA ARG A 2 6.05 6.43 17.11
C ARG A 2 7.12 5.51 17.71
N ASP A 3 7.19 5.39 19.01
CA ASP A 3 8.22 4.58 19.68
C ASP A 3 8.01 3.06 19.56
N ASN A 4 6.77 2.61 19.31
CA ASN A 4 6.48 1.18 19.15
C ASN A 4 7.10 0.52 17.91
N PHE A 5 7.60 1.30 16.96
CA PHE A 5 8.22 0.80 15.73
C PHE A 5 9.74 0.87 15.75
N ARG A 6 10.36 1.58 16.72
CA ARG A 6 11.82 1.76 16.77
C ARG A 6 12.57 0.47 17.09
N ASP A 7 11.99 -0.37 17.98
CA ASP A 7 12.55 -1.65 18.37
C ASP A 7 11.56 -2.77 18.08
N PRO A 8 11.64 -3.44 16.93
CA PRO A 8 10.75 -4.55 16.60
C PRO A 8 10.88 -5.65 17.65
N LYS A 9 9.76 -6.00 18.26
CA LYS A 9 9.69 -7.03 19.30
C LYS A 9 10.11 -8.39 18.73
N VAL A 10 10.96 -9.11 19.46
CA VAL A 10 11.28 -10.52 19.20
C VAL A 10 10.22 -11.41 19.86
N TYR A 11 9.72 -12.39 19.11
CA TYR A 11 8.74 -13.37 19.55
C TYR A 11 9.39 -14.75 19.57
N PRO A 12 9.04 -15.63 20.52
CA PRO A 12 9.64 -16.95 20.63
C PRO A 12 9.39 -17.83 19.40
N ASP A 13 8.24 -17.63 18.73
CA ASP A 13 7.82 -18.39 17.55
C ASP A 13 6.91 -17.57 16.63
N ALA A 14 6.70 -18.10 15.41
CA ALA A 14 5.87 -17.45 14.40
C ALA A 14 4.40 -17.34 14.82
N ALA A 15 3.85 -18.33 15.51
CA ALA A 15 2.44 -18.32 15.91
C ALA A 15 2.17 -17.17 16.88
N SER A 16 3.05 -16.99 17.87
CA SER A 16 2.98 -15.87 18.82
C SER A 16 3.07 -14.49 18.16
N ALA A 17 3.89 -14.38 17.11
CA ALA A 17 4.01 -13.15 16.33
C ALA A 17 2.74 -12.90 15.49
N ILE A 18 2.27 -13.89 14.72
CA ILE A 18 1.10 -13.78 13.85
C ILE A 18 -0.15 -13.39 14.65
N ALA A 19 -0.36 -13.96 15.83
CA ALA A 19 -1.49 -13.62 16.71
C ALA A 19 -1.52 -12.13 17.10
N ARG A 20 -0.38 -11.44 16.99
CA ARG A 20 -0.24 -10.01 17.31
C ARG A 20 -0.11 -9.12 16.08
N PHE A 21 -0.20 -9.69 14.88
CA PHE A 21 -0.20 -8.92 13.66
C PHE A 21 -1.38 -7.95 13.62
N ARG A 22 -1.11 -6.70 13.28
CA ARG A 22 -2.13 -5.66 13.09
C ARG A 22 -1.68 -4.76 11.95
N THR A 23 -2.62 -4.34 11.14
CA THR A 23 -2.38 -3.34 10.08
C THR A 23 -2.30 -1.93 10.65
N VAL A 24 -1.60 -1.06 9.95
CA VAL A 24 -1.54 0.37 10.28
C VAL A 24 -1.79 1.17 8.99
N PRO A 25 -2.92 1.88 8.89
CA PRO A 25 -4.02 1.97 9.85
C PRO A 25 -4.71 0.62 10.13
N ALA A 26 -5.41 0.53 11.24
CA ALA A 26 -6.23 -0.65 11.53
C ALA A 26 -7.35 -0.78 10.49
N GLN A 27 -7.67 -2.01 10.13
CA GLN A 27 -8.72 -2.33 9.17
C GLN A 27 -9.52 -3.52 9.70
N ASP A 28 -10.83 -3.34 9.87
CA ASP A 28 -11.70 -4.33 10.51
C ASP A 28 -12.22 -5.38 9.52
N HIS A 29 -12.34 -5.00 8.23
CA HIS A 29 -12.80 -5.89 7.18
C HIS A 29 -11.62 -6.38 6.34
N TYR A 30 -11.43 -7.69 6.28
CA TYR A 30 -10.38 -8.33 5.50
C TYR A 30 -10.69 -9.82 5.29
N GLU A 31 -10.08 -10.40 4.26
CA GLU A 31 -10.08 -11.85 4.03
C GLU A 31 -9.12 -12.55 5.00
N PRO A 32 -9.60 -13.39 5.93
CA PRO A 32 -8.77 -13.95 7.01
C PRO A 32 -7.55 -14.73 6.49
N PHE A 33 -7.70 -15.46 5.38
CA PHE A 33 -6.60 -16.25 4.81
C PHE A 33 -5.50 -15.36 4.21
N ILE A 34 -5.87 -14.22 3.61
CA ILE A 34 -4.89 -13.25 3.07
C ILE A 34 -4.16 -12.57 4.23
N MET A 35 -4.89 -12.15 5.26
CA MET A 35 -4.28 -11.55 6.45
C MET A 35 -3.28 -12.52 7.11
N ALA A 36 -3.63 -13.80 7.22
CA ALA A 36 -2.74 -14.81 7.79
C ALA A 36 -1.48 -15.02 6.94
N ASP A 37 -1.60 -15.09 5.60
CA ASP A 37 -0.46 -15.22 4.69
C ASP A 37 0.46 -13.99 4.76
N VAL A 38 -0.11 -12.78 4.73
CA VAL A 38 0.65 -11.54 4.86
C VAL A 38 1.41 -11.49 6.19
N ALA A 39 0.75 -11.84 7.30
CA ALA A 39 1.39 -11.88 8.61
C ALA A 39 2.55 -12.86 8.66
N ALA A 40 2.35 -14.09 8.14
CA ALA A 40 3.38 -15.13 8.13
C ALA A 40 4.59 -14.72 7.27
N ARG A 41 4.37 -14.14 6.09
CA ARG A 41 5.43 -13.69 5.19
C ARG A 41 6.14 -12.42 5.67
N SER A 42 5.55 -11.69 6.61
CA SER A 42 6.14 -10.49 7.22
C SER A 42 7.16 -10.78 8.32
N LEU A 43 7.43 -12.05 8.62
CA LEU A 43 8.39 -12.47 9.65
C LEU A 43 9.74 -12.83 9.06
N ARG A 44 10.80 -12.60 9.84
CA ARG A 44 12.16 -13.09 9.64
C ARG A 44 12.70 -13.73 10.93
N THR A 45 13.54 -14.73 10.79
CA THR A 45 14.28 -15.32 11.90
C THR A 45 15.34 -14.32 12.42
N CYS A 46 15.54 -14.29 13.71
CA CYS A 46 16.58 -13.53 14.39
C CYS A 46 17.06 -14.29 15.64
N GLU A 47 18.07 -13.76 16.30
CA GLU A 47 18.50 -14.30 17.59
C GLU A 47 17.35 -14.23 18.60
N GLY A 48 17.06 -15.33 19.27
CA GLY A 48 15.99 -15.45 20.25
C GLY A 48 14.60 -15.71 19.67
N GLY A 49 14.44 -15.92 18.34
CA GLY A 49 13.16 -16.29 17.75
C GLY A 49 12.87 -15.64 16.39
N VAL A 50 11.72 -14.96 16.27
CA VAL A 50 11.29 -14.28 15.05
C VAL A 50 10.89 -12.82 15.33
N THR A 51 11.06 -11.98 14.33
CA THR A 51 10.65 -10.56 14.37
C THR A 51 10.06 -10.13 13.02
N TRP A 52 9.51 -8.92 12.96
CA TRP A 52 8.95 -8.35 11.74
C TRP A 52 10.05 -7.95 10.74
N LYS A 53 9.75 -8.07 9.44
CA LYS A 53 10.68 -7.71 8.34
C LYS A 53 10.80 -6.21 8.10
N PHE A 54 9.81 -5.41 8.50
CA PHE A 54 9.83 -3.99 8.20
C PHE A 54 11.04 -3.29 8.83
N ASP A 55 11.54 -2.27 8.17
CA ASP A 55 12.57 -1.39 8.70
C ASP A 55 11.93 -0.32 9.59
N PRO A 56 12.26 -0.24 10.90
CA PRO A 56 11.74 0.79 11.78
C PRO A 56 12.04 2.22 11.29
N GLY A 57 13.11 2.39 10.52
CA GLY A 57 13.52 3.67 9.95
C GLY A 57 12.52 4.29 8.98
N ILE A 58 11.61 3.51 8.39
CA ILE A 58 10.59 4.05 7.46
C ILE A 58 9.64 5.06 8.10
N PHE A 59 9.54 5.07 9.42
CA PHE A 59 8.70 6.01 10.17
C PHE A 59 9.43 7.30 10.58
N ILE A 60 10.71 7.42 10.23
CA ILE A 60 11.49 8.66 10.45
C ILE A 60 11.15 9.65 9.33
N PRO A 61 10.67 10.85 9.64
CA PRO A 61 10.20 11.77 8.63
C PRO A 61 11.34 12.60 8.01
N GLU A 62 12.15 11.99 7.14
CA GLU A 62 12.82 12.73 6.07
C GLU A 62 12.02 12.54 4.79
N ARG A 63 10.99 13.32 4.60
CA ARG A 63 10.15 13.23 3.41
C ARG A 63 10.45 14.38 2.48
N ALA A 64 10.95 14.07 1.29
CA ALA A 64 10.61 14.89 0.14
C ALA A 64 9.08 15.01 0.09
N ALA A 65 8.56 16.23 0.03
CA ALA A 65 7.12 16.40 -0.06
C ALA A 65 6.60 15.66 -1.30
N ALA A 66 5.51 14.92 -1.18
CA ALA A 66 4.91 14.23 -2.32
C ALA A 66 4.62 15.23 -3.47
N ASP A 67 4.32 16.46 -3.11
CA ASP A 67 4.08 17.59 -3.99
C ASP A 67 5.27 17.87 -4.95
N ASP A 68 6.50 17.71 -4.47
CA ASP A 68 7.71 17.89 -5.28
C ASP A 68 8.02 16.70 -6.18
N LEU A 69 7.50 15.52 -5.87
CA LEU A 69 7.78 14.29 -6.59
C LEU A 69 6.76 13.97 -7.68
N LEU A 70 5.46 14.17 -7.41
CA LEU A 70 4.40 13.84 -8.36
C LEU A 70 4.57 14.51 -9.74
N PRO A 71 4.89 15.82 -9.84
CA PRO A 71 5.09 16.47 -11.13
C PRO A 71 6.29 15.95 -11.92
N ARG A 72 7.24 15.29 -11.25
CA ARG A 72 8.49 14.79 -11.84
C ARG A 72 8.39 13.37 -12.39
N ILE A 73 7.25 12.70 -12.20
CA ILE A 73 7.05 11.36 -12.72
C ILE A 73 6.87 11.42 -14.24
N THR A 74 7.71 10.70 -14.97
CA THR A 74 7.72 10.65 -16.45
C THR A 74 7.29 9.31 -17.02
N CYS A 75 7.19 8.27 -16.19
CA CYS A 75 6.70 6.96 -16.62
C CYS A 75 5.16 6.93 -16.71
N ARG A 76 4.60 5.86 -17.28
CA ARG A 76 3.16 5.59 -17.23
C ARG A 76 2.69 5.47 -15.80
N ILE A 77 1.53 6.05 -15.51
CA ILE A 77 0.95 6.13 -14.18
C ILE A 77 -0.52 5.74 -14.26
N ALA A 78 -1.01 5.05 -13.25
CA ALA A 78 -2.42 4.92 -12.92
C ALA A 78 -2.62 5.23 -11.44
N LEU A 79 -3.63 6.00 -11.10
CA LEU A 79 -3.98 6.35 -9.73
C LEU A 79 -5.11 5.44 -9.25
N PHE A 80 -4.83 4.59 -8.27
CA PHE A 80 -5.82 3.76 -7.61
C PHE A 80 -6.15 4.34 -6.24
N ARG A 81 -7.43 4.48 -5.95
CA ARG A 81 -7.92 5.00 -4.69
C ARG A 81 -8.89 4.01 -4.05
N ALA A 82 -8.68 3.67 -2.79
CA ALA A 82 -9.66 2.93 -1.99
C ALA A 82 -10.77 3.87 -1.52
N GLN A 83 -12.03 3.49 -1.67
CA GLN A 83 -13.17 4.34 -1.30
C GLN A 83 -13.13 4.78 0.17
N HIS A 84 -12.74 3.87 1.07
CA HIS A 84 -12.63 4.11 2.52
C HIS A 84 -11.17 4.17 3.00
N GLY A 85 -10.23 4.45 2.08
CA GLY A 85 -8.81 4.57 2.41
C GLY A 85 -8.44 5.94 2.99
N LEU A 86 -7.13 6.12 3.28
CA LEU A 86 -6.59 7.39 3.78
C LEU A 86 -6.57 8.50 2.73
N VAL A 87 -6.56 8.13 1.43
CA VAL A 87 -6.60 9.10 0.34
C VAL A 87 -8.06 9.46 0.08
N THR A 88 -8.48 10.62 0.58
CA THR A 88 -9.83 11.17 0.35
C THR A 88 -10.02 11.56 -1.12
N VAL A 89 -11.25 11.90 -1.51
CA VAL A 89 -11.56 12.39 -2.86
C VAL A 89 -10.72 13.62 -3.20
N ASP A 90 -10.61 14.57 -2.27
CA ASP A 90 -9.86 15.83 -2.47
C ASP A 90 -8.36 15.58 -2.61
N ILE A 91 -7.79 14.68 -1.79
CA ILE A 91 -6.38 14.28 -1.93
C ILE A 91 -6.15 13.59 -3.28
N GLY A 92 -7.06 12.70 -3.69
CA GLY A 92 -6.99 12.04 -4.99
C GLY A 92 -7.07 13.01 -6.15
N ALA A 93 -7.97 14.00 -6.08
CA ALA A 93 -8.09 15.06 -7.07
C ALA A 93 -6.81 15.90 -7.14
N TYR A 94 -6.27 16.30 -5.99
CA TYR A 94 -4.99 17.01 -5.93
C TYR A 94 -3.85 16.21 -6.57
N MET A 95 -3.71 14.93 -6.23
CA MET A 95 -2.69 14.06 -6.85
C MET A 95 -2.86 13.98 -8.36
N TYR A 96 -4.09 13.88 -8.85
CA TYR A 96 -4.40 13.85 -10.28
C TYR A 96 -3.97 15.14 -10.99
N GLU A 97 -4.19 16.30 -10.37
CA GLU A 97 -3.71 17.61 -10.89
C GLU A 97 -2.18 17.63 -10.96
N GLN A 98 -1.49 17.21 -9.90
CA GLN A 98 -0.03 17.18 -9.87
C GLN A 98 0.56 16.20 -10.91
N LEU A 99 -0.17 15.14 -11.25
CA LEU A 99 0.16 14.20 -12.32
C LEU A 99 -0.19 14.73 -13.72
N GLY A 100 -0.63 15.99 -13.84
CA GLY A 100 -0.95 16.65 -15.12
C GLY A 100 -2.19 16.10 -15.80
N ARG A 101 -3.10 15.48 -15.04
CA ARG A 101 -4.38 14.90 -15.50
C ARG A 101 -4.24 13.80 -16.57
N VAL A 102 -3.09 13.14 -16.65
CA VAL A 102 -2.83 12.10 -17.67
C VAL A 102 -2.97 10.67 -17.14
N ALA A 103 -3.06 10.51 -15.82
CA ALA A 103 -3.22 9.21 -15.19
C ALA A 103 -4.70 8.76 -15.24
N PRO A 104 -5.00 7.51 -15.62
CA PRO A 104 -6.32 6.95 -15.32
C PRO A 104 -6.54 6.90 -13.82
N VAL A 105 -7.75 7.25 -13.37
CA VAL A 105 -8.13 7.22 -11.96
C VAL A 105 -9.13 6.10 -11.75
N VAL A 106 -8.79 5.16 -10.88
CA VAL A 106 -9.61 4.00 -10.56
C VAL A 106 -9.95 4.02 -9.08
N GLU A 107 -11.23 4.17 -8.75
CA GLU A 107 -11.71 3.96 -7.39
C GLU A 107 -12.08 2.49 -7.19
N ILE A 108 -11.54 1.88 -6.14
CA ILE A 108 -11.93 0.54 -5.71
C ILE A 108 -13.05 0.68 -4.68
N PRO A 109 -14.28 0.28 -5.04
CA PRO A 109 -15.44 0.44 -4.18
C PRO A 109 -15.33 -0.47 -2.94
N LEU A 110 -15.92 -0.03 -1.84
CA LEU A 110 -15.98 -0.72 -0.54
C LEU A 110 -14.60 -1.09 0.04
N ALA A 111 -13.51 -0.64 -0.58
CA ALA A 111 -12.16 -0.94 -0.15
C ALA A 111 -11.72 -0.05 1.01
N GLY A 112 -11.14 -0.66 2.03
CA GLY A 112 -10.37 0.02 3.07
C GLY A 112 -8.96 0.37 2.59
N HIS A 113 -8.13 0.90 3.49
CA HIS A 113 -6.78 1.36 3.13
C HIS A 113 -5.89 0.27 2.53
N HIS A 114 -5.98 -0.93 3.07
CA HIS A 114 -5.23 -2.10 2.60
C HIS A 114 -6.09 -2.91 1.62
N VAL A 115 -6.28 -2.39 0.42
CA VAL A 115 -7.19 -2.93 -0.62
C VAL A 115 -6.97 -4.42 -0.89
N MET A 116 -5.71 -4.89 -0.85
CA MET A 116 -5.38 -6.29 -1.05
C MET A 116 -5.95 -7.22 0.01
N LEU A 117 -6.33 -6.69 1.17
CA LEU A 117 -6.85 -7.48 2.28
C LEU A 117 -8.37 -7.67 2.23
N ASP A 118 -9.11 -6.70 1.71
CA ASP A 118 -10.59 -6.72 1.69
C ASP A 118 -11.19 -6.81 0.29
N GLN A 119 -10.53 -6.27 -0.74
CA GLN A 119 -11.02 -6.27 -2.12
C GLN A 119 -9.98 -6.85 -3.12
N PRO A 120 -9.38 -8.03 -2.85
CA PRO A 120 -8.28 -8.57 -3.64
C PRO A 120 -8.66 -8.81 -5.11
N LEU A 121 -9.86 -9.31 -5.38
CA LEU A 121 -10.31 -9.59 -6.75
C LEU A 121 -10.55 -8.31 -7.56
N LEU A 122 -11.13 -7.29 -6.94
CA LEU A 122 -11.33 -5.99 -7.59
C LEU A 122 -9.98 -5.34 -7.91
N LEU A 123 -9.04 -5.37 -6.96
CA LEU A 123 -7.69 -4.86 -7.17
C LEU A 123 -6.96 -5.60 -8.31
N VAL A 124 -6.97 -6.92 -8.30
CA VAL A 124 -6.33 -7.73 -9.35
C VAL A 124 -6.96 -7.46 -10.71
N THR A 125 -8.30 -7.38 -10.78
CA THR A 125 -9.00 -7.10 -12.03
C THR A 125 -8.64 -5.72 -12.58
N ALA A 126 -8.67 -4.70 -11.74
CA ALA A 126 -8.33 -3.34 -12.13
C ALA A 126 -6.86 -3.21 -12.59
N LEU A 127 -5.92 -3.83 -11.87
CA LEU A 127 -4.51 -3.86 -12.25
C LEU A 127 -4.31 -4.56 -13.60
N ARG A 128 -4.93 -5.73 -13.80
CA ARG A 128 -4.83 -6.47 -15.08
C ARG A 128 -5.39 -5.67 -16.24
N THR A 129 -6.49 -4.95 -16.03
CA THR A 129 -7.11 -4.10 -17.06
C THR A 129 -6.16 -2.99 -17.49
N ILE A 130 -5.55 -2.27 -16.53
CA ILE A 130 -4.61 -1.20 -16.82
C ILE A 130 -3.34 -1.75 -17.50
N LEU A 131 -2.80 -2.87 -17.03
CA LEU A 131 -1.61 -3.47 -17.63
C LEU A 131 -1.87 -3.95 -19.06
N ALA A 132 -3.03 -4.56 -19.32
CA ALA A 132 -3.41 -4.97 -20.68
C ALA A 132 -3.61 -3.77 -21.61
N ASP A 133 -4.21 -2.67 -21.13
CA ASP A 133 -4.27 -1.43 -21.88
C ASP A 133 -2.85 -0.92 -22.22
N TRP A 134 -1.95 -0.95 -21.26
CA TRP A 134 -0.57 -0.48 -21.46
C TRP A 134 0.25 -1.33 -22.43
N GLU A 135 -0.06 -2.61 -22.59
CA GLU A 135 0.56 -3.48 -23.61
C GLU A 135 0.14 -3.08 -25.04
N HIS A 136 -1.09 -2.56 -25.19
CA HIS A 136 -1.71 -2.30 -26.51
C HIS A 136 -1.80 -0.81 -26.86
N SER A 137 -1.44 0.08 -25.94
CA SER A 137 -1.53 1.53 -26.13
C SER A 137 -0.16 2.21 -26.22
N VAL A 138 -0.07 3.30 -27.00
CA VAL A 138 1.13 4.14 -27.05
C VAL A 138 1.22 4.95 -25.75
N PRO A 139 2.41 5.02 -25.10
CA PRO A 139 2.57 5.85 -23.92
C PRO A 139 2.28 7.32 -24.23
N PHE A 140 1.47 7.96 -23.39
CA PHE A 140 1.38 9.41 -23.40
C PHE A 140 2.64 9.93 -22.68
N LEU A 141 3.56 10.50 -23.45
CA LEU A 141 4.77 11.11 -22.90
C LEU A 141 4.47 12.58 -22.57
N ARG A 142 4.76 12.97 -21.34
CA ARG A 142 4.77 14.39 -20.97
C ARG A 142 5.91 15.08 -21.70
N SER A 143 5.60 16.09 -22.46
CA SER A 143 6.57 17.04 -23.04
C SER A 143 7.07 18.01 -21.96
#